data_a03b175a639c486fee9ec3ac3967e240
#
_entry.id   a03b175a639c486fee9ec3ac3967e240
#
_cell.length_a   1.000
_cell.length_b   1.000
_cell.length_c   1.000
_cell.angle_alpha   90.00
_cell.angle_beta   90.00
_cell.angle_gamma   90.00
#
_symmetry.space_group_name_H-M   'P 1'
#
loop_
_entity.id
_entity.type
_entity.pdbx_description
1 polymer ?
#
loop_
_entity_poly.entity_id
_entity_poly.type
_entity_poly.pdbx_seq_one_letter_code
_entity_poly.pdbx_strand_id
1 'polypeptide(L)'
;MSMKAGKPAYIEKPMAVTYEECTRINRISNETGVPCFVAYYRRYLPYFQKVKELVENGTIGNVINVQIRFAQPPRDLDYNRDNLPWRVQADIAGGGYFYDLAPHQIDLLQDMFGCILEASGYKSNRGGLYPAEDTLSACFQFDNGLVGSGSWCFVAHDSAREDRIEIIGDKGMICFSVFTYEPIGLHTEKGREEICIGNPEHVQQPLIQAVVDHLLG
;
A
#
# COMPACT_ATOMS: atom_id res chain seq x y z
N MET A 1 21.15 11.26 9.51
CA MET A 1 21.96 12.47 9.81
C MET A 1 21.08 13.67 10.10
N SER A 2 20.04 13.95 9.30
CA SER A 2 19.17 15.15 9.47
C SER A 2 18.57 15.28 10.88
N MET A 3 17.90 14.26 11.39
CA MET A 3 17.24 14.30 12.70
C MET A 3 18.23 14.53 13.84
N LYS A 4 19.44 13.94 13.80
CA LYS A 4 20.51 14.25 14.78
C LYS A 4 21.02 15.71 14.73
N ALA A 5 20.73 16.41 13.62
CA ALA A 5 21.01 17.84 13.45
C ALA A 5 19.77 18.71 13.73
N GLY A 6 18.73 18.16 14.37
CA GLY A 6 17.50 18.87 14.70
C GLY A 6 16.60 19.19 13.51
N LYS A 7 16.80 18.52 12.36
CA LYS A 7 16.02 18.78 11.14
C LYS A 7 15.06 17.64 10.86
N PRO A 8 13.75 17.90 10.70
CA PRO A 8 12.77 16.91 10.23
C PRO A 8 13.23 16.22 8.95
N ALA A 9 12.84 14.96 8.79
CA ALA A 9 13.13 14.18 7.59
C ALA A 9 11.84 13.78 6.89
N TYR A 10 11.80 13.93 5.57
CA TYR A 10 10.79 13.38 4.68
C TYR A 10 11.46 12.35 3.77
N ILE A 11 11.04 11.10 3.86
CA ILE A 11 11.71 9.95 3.23
C ILE A 11 10.76 9.33 2.21
N GLU A 12 11.28 8.97 1.03
CA GLU A 12 10.52 8.19 0.06
C GLU A 12 10.19 6.79 0.59
N LYS A 13 9.09 6.24 0.09
CA LYS A 13 8.68 4.87 0.39
C LYS A 13 9.42 3.86 -0.55
N PRO A 14 9.71 2.65 -0.07
CA PRO A 14 9.66 2.23 1.33
C PRO A 14 10.71 2.97 2.17
N MET A 15 10.45 3.12 3.44
CA MET A 15 11.28 3.90 4.39
C MET A 15 12.77 3.47 4.39
N ALA A 16 13.02 2.19 4.21
CA ALA A 16 14.34 1.59 4.07
C ALA A 16 14.23 0.21 3.42
N VAL A 17 15.35 -0.43 3.14
CA VAL A 17 15.42 -1.75 2.49
C VAL A 17 15.09 -2.88 3.49
N THR A 18 15.46 -2.73 4.77
CA THR A 18 15.24 -3.74 5.80
C THR A 18 14.44 -3.23 6.99
N TYR A 19 13.82 -4.16 7.73
CA TYR A 19 13.10 -3.86 8.97
C TYR A 19 14.03 -3.25 10.03
N GLU A 20 15.26 -3.73 10.14
CA GLU A 20 16.26 -3.24 11.10
C GLU A 20 16.63 -1.78 10.81
N GLU A 21 16.72 -1.42 9.53
CA GLU A 21 16.98 -0.04 9.13
C GLU A 21 15.79 0.86 9.47
N CYS A 22 14.57 0.43 9.21
CA CYS A 22 13.34 1.14 9.60
C CYS A 22 13.30 1.36 11.11
N THR A 23 13.55 0.32 11.90
CA THR A 23 13.59 0.37 13.37
C THR A 23 14.65 1.36 13.85
N ARG A 24 15.83 1.39 13.21
CA ARG A 24 16.90 2.34 13.53
C ARG A 24 16.49 3.80 13.23
N ILE A 25 15.79 4.04 12.13
CA ILE A 25 15.27 5.38 11.77
C ILE A 25 14.26 5.83 12.82
N ASN A 26 13.28 4.97 13.16
CA ASN A 26 12.27 5.26 14.18
C ASN A 26 12.90 5.55 15.56
N ARG A 27 13.90 4.75 15.95
CA ARG A 27 14.63 4.98 17.21
C ARG A 27 15.30 6.34 17.22
N ILE A 28 15.98 6.74 16.14
CA ILE A 28 16.62 8.07 16.05
C ILE A 28 15.59 9.18 16.14
N SER A 29 14.44 9.05 15.48
CA SER A 29 13.34 10.02 15.58
C SER A 29 12.88 10.17 17.03
N ASN A 30 12.64 9.06 17.74
CA ASN A 30 12.23 9.05 19.15
C ASN A 30 13.29 9.63 20.08
N GLU A 31 14.58 9.27 19.91
CA GLU A 31 15.71 9.75 20.74
C GLU A 31 15.94 11.25 20.56
N THR A 32 15.72 11.77 19.37
CA THR A 32 15.96 13.20 19.07
C THR A 32 14.72 14.08 19.26
N GLY A 33 13.53 13.50 19.37
CA GLY A 33 12.26 14.23 19.35
C GLY A 33 11.97 14.92 18.01
N VAL A 34 12.74 14.59 16.95
CA VAL A 34 12.60 15.21 15.63
C VAL A 34 11.81 14.27 14.70
N PRO A 35 10.70 14.74 14.10
CA PRO A 35 9.82 13.91 13.33
C PRO A 35 10.46 13.41 12.03
N CYS A 36 10.07 12.18 11.66
CA CYS A 36 10.36 11.56 10.37
C CYS A 36 9.05 11.19 9.67
N PHE A 37 8.85 11.66 8.47
CA PHE A 37 7.68 11.39 7.65
C PHE A 37 8.06 10.48 6.49
N VAL A 38 7.19 9.52 6.16
CA VAL A 38 7.37 8.63 5.01
C VAL A 38 6.33 8.96 3.94
N ALA A 39 6.74 8.97 2.68
CA ALA A 39 5.94 9.42 1.54
C ALA A 39 4.80 8.45 1.16
N TYR A 40 4.03 7.97 2.11
CA TYR A 40 2.79 7.20 1.88
C TYR A 40 1.64 8.14 1.55
N TYR A 41 1.76 8.89 0.45
CA TYR A 41 0.87 9.99 0.06
C TYR A 41 -0.58 9.57 -0.21
N ARG A 42 -0.81 8.29 -0.52
CA ARG A 42 -2.15 7.76 -0.82
C ARG A 42 -3.12 7.94 0.33
N ARG A 43 -2.66 7.85 1.57
CA ARG A 43 -3.51 8.10 2.76
C ARG A 43 -4.25 9.43 2.70
N TYR A 44 -3.66 10.45 2.09
CA TYR A 44 -4.19 11.82 2.04
C TYR A 44 -4.92 12.14 0.73
N LEU A 45 -4.97 11.22 -0.24
CA LEU A 45 -5.73 11.43 -1.46
C LEU A 45 -7.24 11.36 -1.18
N PRO A 46 -8.05 12.29 -1.74
CA PRO A 46 -9.49 12.33 -1.55
C PRO A 46 -10.18 10.98 -1.83
N TYR A 47 -9.69 10.24 -2.81
CA TYR A 47 -10.18 8.91 -3.16
C TYR A 47 -10.10 7.93 -1.98
N PHE A 48 -8.93 7.80 -1.33
CA PHE A 48 -8.76 6.89 -0.19
C PHE A 48 -9.37 7.43 1.10
N GLN A 49 -9.41 8.75 1.26
CA GLN A 49 -10.14 9.38 2.37
C GLN A 49 -11.64 9.05 2.29
N LYS A 50 -12.21 8.98 1.08
CA LYS A 50 -13.60 8.55 0.90
C LYS A 50 -13.83 7.09 1.27
N VAL A 51 -12.90 6.18 0.90
CA VAL A 51 -12.97 4.78 1.35
C VAL A 51 -12.96 4.71 2.88
N LYS A 52 -12.02 5.42 3.52
CA LYS A 52 -11.89 5.47 4.97
C LYS A 52 -13.16 6.00 5.64
N GLU A 53 -13.72 7.09 5.13
CA GLU A 53 -15.00 7.68 5.59
C GLU A 53 -16.13 6.65 5.54
N LEU A 54 -16.28 5.90 4.44
CA LEU A 54 -17.32 4.88 4.30
C LEU A 54 -17.18 3.75 5.32
N VAL A 55 -15.93 3.35 5.65
CA VAL A 55 -15.64 2.37 6.69
C VAL A 55 -15.98 2.93 8.07
N GLU A 56 -15.46 4.11 8.41
CA GLU A 56 -15.62 4.75 9.72
C GLU A 56 -17.09 5.09 10.03
N ASN A 57 -17.87 5.49 9.02
CA ASN A 57 -19.30 5.76 9.15
C ASN A 57 -20.16 4.48 9.27
N GLY A 58 -19.55 3.29 9.23
CA GLY A 58 -20.25 2.02 9.34
C GLY A 58 -21.19 1.73 8.16
N THR A 59 -20.91 2.30 6.98
CA THR A 59 -21.74 2.14 5.76
C THR A 59 -21.92 0.67 5.38
N ILE A 60 -20.89 -0.16 5.61
CA ILE A 60 -20.88 -1.62 5.37
C ILE A 60 -21.02 -2.43 6.66
N GLY A 61 -21.35 -1.79 7.78
CA GLY A 61 -21.42 -2.43 9.10
C GLY A 61 -20.04 -2.71 9.71
N ASN A 62 -19.93 -3.79 10.50
CA ASN A 62 -18.67 -4.22 11.07
C ASN A 62 -17.83 -4.89 9.99
N VAL A 63 -16.57 -4.48 9.83
CA VAL A 63 -15.65 -5.12 8.88
C VAL A 63 -15.26 -6.51 9.40
N ILE A 64 -15.39 -7.52 8.57
CA ILE A 64 -15.14 -8.92 8.90
C ILE A 64 -13.98 -9.55 8.12
N ASN A 65 -13.61 -9.00 6.97
CA ASN A 65 -12.48 -9.50 6.16
C ASN A 65 -11.99 -8.45 5.18
N VAL A 66 -10.71 -8.54 4.80
CA VAL A 66 -10.09 -7.72 3.74
C VAL A 66 -9.36 -8.60 2.75
N GLN A 67 -9.51 -8.32 1.46
CA GLN A 67 -8.84 -9.06 0.40
C GLN A 67 -8.14 -8.11 -0.57
N ILE A 68 -6.91 -8.47 -0.97
CA ILE A 68 -6.13 -7.78 -1.99
C ILE A 68 -5.96 -8.72 -3.19
N ARG A 69 -6.28 -8.25 -4.38
CA ARG A 69 -5.91 -8.89 -5.64
C ARG A 69 -5.20 -7.90 -6.53
N PHE A 70 -3.96 -8.21 -6.84
CA PHE A 70 -3.16 -7.41 -7.72
C PHE A 70 -2.45 -8.28 -8.74
N ALA A 71 -2.79 -8.11 -10.00
CA ALA A 71 -2.18 -8.83 -11.11
C ALA A 71 -1.89 -7.86 -12.25
N GLN A 72 -0.69 -7.93 -12.80
CA GLN A 72 -0.29 -7.16 -13.96
C GLN A 72 0.63 -7.98 -14.86
N PRO A 73 0.61 -7.73 -16.18
CA PRO A 73 1.59 -8.32 -17.08
C PRO A 73 2.99 -7.75 -16.81
N PRO A 74 4.03 -8.48 -17.25
CA PRO A 74 5.39 -7.95 -17.24
C PRO A 74 5.46 -6.62 -18.01
N ARG A 75 6.37 -5.76 -17.59
CA ARG A 75 6.68 -4.52 -18.30
C ARG A 75 7.67 -4.82 -19.43
N ASP A 76 7.68 -4.02 -20.46
CA ASP A 76 8.60 -4.19 -21.60
C ASP A 76 10.06 -4.28 -21.17
N LEU A 77 10.46 -3.49 -20.15
CA LEU A 77 11.80 -3.49 -19.61
C LEU A 77 12.18 -4.80 -18.89
N ASP A 78 11.22 -5.59 -18.43
CA ASP A 78 11.47 -6.85 -17.71
C ASP A 78 12.04 -7.93 -18.65
N TYR A 79 11.85 -7.79 -19.95
CA TYR A 79 12.42 -8.69 -20.96
C TYR A 79 13.87 -8.38 -21.32
N ASN A 80 14.40 -7.23 -20.91
CA ASN A 80 15.78 -6.83 -21.19
C ASN A 80 16.71 -7.28 -20.04
N ARG A 81 17.21 -8.51 -20.11
CA ARG A 81 18.05 -9.12 -19.08
C ARG A 81 19.38 -8.39 -18.84
N ASP A 82 19.89 -7.66 -19.84
CA ASP A 82 21.13 -6.92 -19.73
C ASP A 82 20.95 -5.57 -19.03
N ASN A 83 19.70 -5.08 -18.93
CA ASN A 83 19.38 -3.81 -18.31
C ASN A 83 18.03 -3.85 -17.59
N LEU A 84 17.96 -4.71 -16.57
CA LEU A 84 16.76 -4.84 -15.76
C LEU A 84 16.48 -3.57 -14.93
N PRO A 85 15.21 -3.20 -14.73
CA PRO A 85 14.84 -2.13 -13.83
C PRO A 85 15.39 -2.38 -12.41
N TRP A 86 15.89 -1.34 -11.76
CA TRP A 86 16.44 -1.46 -10.40
C TRP A 86 15.42 -2.05 -9.40
N ARG A 87 14.12 -1.87 -9.66
CA ARG A 87 13.01 -2.37 -8.83
C ARG A 87 12.89 -3.89 -8.76
N VAL A 88 13.50 -4.60 -9.69
CA VAL A 88 13.53 -6.08 -9.71
C VAL A 88 14.91 -6.64 -9.41
N GLN A 89 15.85 -5.78 -9.05
CA GLN A 89 17.18 -6.13 -8.57
C GLN A 89 17.16 -6.18 -7.04
N ALA A 90 17.03 -7.38 -6.47
CA ALA A 90 16.82 -7.58 -5.04
C ALA A 90 17.92 -6.96 -4.17
N ASP A 91 19.16 -6.94 -4.65
CA ASP A 91 20.30 -6.33 -3.95
C ASP A 91 20.18 -4.80 -3.81
N ILE A 92 19.37 -4.17 -4.68
CA ILE A 92 19.15 -2.72 -4.68
C ILE A 92 17.80 -2.39 -4.02
N ALA A 93 16.74 -3.08 -4.44
CA ALA A 93 15.37 -2.78 -4.05
C ALA A 93 14.88 -3.57 -2.83
N GLY A 94 15.63 -4.57 -2.36
CA GLY A 94 15.22 -5.47 -1.28
C GLY A 94 14.35 -6.64 -1.74
N GLY A 95 13.82 -6.61 -2.96
CA GLY A 95 12.95 -7.63 -3.54
C GLY A 95 12.51 -7.25 -4.96
N GLY A 96 11.34 -7.78 -5.39
CA GLY A 96 10.74 -7.47 -6.67
C GLY A 96 9.70 -6.33 -6.60
N TYR A 97 8.81 -6.30 -7.58
CA TYR A 97 7.72 -5.31 -7.63
C TYR A 97 6.79 -5.34 -6.42
N PHE A 98 6.75 -6.44 -5.68
CA PHE A 98 6.03 -6.51 -4.42
C PHE A 98 6.53 -5.45 -3.44
N TYR A 99 7.84 -5.28 -3.28
CA TYR A 99 8.45 -4.27 -2.41
C TYR A 99 8.17 -2.82 -2.84
N ASP A 100 7.94 -2.59 -4.13
CA ASP A 100 7.61 -1.26 -4.64
C ASP A 100 6.11 -0.94 -4.50
N LEU A 101 5.23 -1.90 -4.77
CA LEU A 101 3.80 -1.66 -4.94
C LEU A 101 2.94 -2.07 -3.74
N ALA A 102 3.15 -3.25 -3.17
CA ALA A 102 2.34 -3.73 -2.05
C ALA A 102 2.39 -2.84 -0.79
N PRO A 103 3.50 -2.14 -0.46
CA PRO A 103 3.52 -1.21 0.66
C PRO A 103 2.45 -0.12 0.60
N HIS A 104 2.04 0.33 -0.59
CA HIS A 104 0.94 1.28 -0.73
C HIS A 104 -0.42 0.69 -0.32
N GLN A 105 -0.66 -0.58 -0.65
CA GLN A 105 -1.89 -1.28 -0.30
C GLN A 105 -1.93 -1.60 1.20
N ILE A 106 -0.82 -2.14 1.72
CA ILE A 106 -0.67 -2.51 3.13
C ILE A 106 -0.75 -1.26 4.03
N ASP A 107 -0.11 -0.17 3.62
CA ASP A 107 -0.13 1.10 4.34
C ASP A 107 -1.55 1.68 4.48
N LEU A 108 -2.34 1.65 3.41
CA LEU A 108 -3.75 2.08 3.44
C LEU A 108 -4.58 1.22 4.40
N LEU A 109 -4.38 -0.09 4.38
CA LEU A 109 -5.10 -0.99 5.28
C LEU A 109 -4.70 -0.80 6.74
N GLN A 110 -3.41 -0.58 7.02
CA GLN A 110 -2.96 -0.28 8.39
C GLN A 110 -3.45 1.09 8.87
N ASP A 111 -3.63 2.06 7.99
CA ASP A 111 -4.21 3.35 8.34
C ASP A 111 -5.70 3.25 8.72
N MET A 112 -6.41 2.29 8.14
CA MET A 112 -7.84 2.06 8.43
C MET A 112 -8.09 1.09 9.59
N PHE A 113 -7.25 0.06 9.75
CA PHE A 113 -7.56 -1.08 10.62
C PHE A 113 -6.54 -1.34 11.73
N GLY A 114 -5.46 -0.57 11.82
CA GLY A 114 -4.40 -0.76 12.83
C GLY A 114 -3.23 -1.59 12.32
N CYS A 115 -2.35 -2.00 13.24
CA CYS A 115 -1.11 -2.68 12.87
C CYS A 115 -1.34 -4.15 12.49
N ILE A 116 -0.65 -4.63 11.45
CA ILE A 116 -0.55 -6.06 11.18
C ILE A 116 0.44 -6.67 12.17
N LEU A 117 -0.03 -7.61 13.00
CA LEU A 117 0.77 -8.30 14.02
C LEU A 117 1.42 -9.57 13.47
N GLU A 118 0.70 -10.31 12.63
CA GLU A 118 1.15 -11.58 12.08
C GLU A 118 0.89 -11.64 10.59
N ALA A 119 1.82 -12.22 9.86
CA ALA A 119 1.68 -12.51 8.43
C ALA A 119 2.37 -13.82 8.08
N SER A 120 1.78 -14.57 7.16
CA SER A 120 2.35 -15.79 6.60
C SER A 120 2.02 -15.89 5.11
N GLY A 121 2.95 -16.41 4.33
CA GLY A 121 2.72 -16.50 2.88
C GLY A 121 3.82 -17.23 2.14
N TYR A 122 3.60 -17.36 0.85
CA TYR A 122 4.52 -17.98 -0.09
C TYR A 122 4.84 -17.02 -1.22
N LYS A 123 6.09 -17.06 -1.67
CA LYS A 123 6.56 -16.33 -2.84
C LYS A 123 7.25 -17.26 -3.82
N SER A 124 7.21 -16.91 -5.09
CA SER A 124 7.87 -17.66 -6.15
C SER A 124 8.31 -16.74 -7.28
N ASN A 125 9.16 -17.25 -8.13
CA ASN A 125 9.51 -16.64 -9.40
C ASN A 125 9.09 -17.62 -10.51
N ARG A 126 7.94 -17.38 -11.14
CA ARG A 126 7.33 -18.27 -12.14
C ARG A 126 7.57 -17.79 -13.57
N GLY A 127 7.70 -16.50 -13.78
CA GLY A 127 7.99 -15.91 -15.09
C GLY A 127 9.45 -16.01 -15.49
N GLY A 128 10.37 -16.03 -14.52
CA GLY A 128 11.81 -16.14 -14.75
C GLY A 128 12.42 -14.97 -15.53
N LEU A 129 11.77 -13.82 -15.57
CA LEU A 129 12.22 -12.66 -16.32
C LEU A 129 13.35 -11.91 -15.60
N TYR A 130 13.32 -11.91 -14.26
CA TYR A 130 14.28 -11.26 -13.37
C TYR A 130 14.53 -12.12 -12.12
N PRO A 131 15.59 -11.88 -11.31
CA PRO A 131 15.94 -12.73 -10.17
C PRO A 131 14.97 -12.67 -8.99
N ALA A 132 14.29 -11.52 -8.77
CA ALA A 132 13.38 -11.34 -7.65
C ALA A 132 12.09 -12.17 -7.81
N GLU A 133 11.31 -12.27 -6.73
CA GLU A 133 9.97 -12.86 -6.77
C GLU A 133 9.04 -12.06 -7.69
N ASP A 134 8.21 -12.76 -8.44
CA ASP A 134 7.19 -12.22 -9.34
C ASP A 134 5.76 -12.56 -8.93
N THR A 135 5.61 -13.49 -8.00
CA THR A 135 4.32 -13.97 -7.50
C THR A 135 4.38 -14.16 -5.99
N LEU A 136 3.38 -13.68 -5.27
CA LEU A 136 3.28 -13.80 -3.83
C LEU A 136 1.81 -13.94 -3.39
N SER A 137 1.56 -14.77 -2.39
CA SER A 137 0.27 -14.85 -1.70
C SER A 137 0.51 -14.89 -0.20
N ALA A 138 -0.29 -14.14 0.56
CA ALA A 138 -0.15 -14.04 2.01
C ALA A 138 -1.51 -13.91 2.70
N CYS A 139 -1.55 -14.33 3.97
CA CYS A 139 -2.59 -13.99 4.94
C CYS A 139 -1.96 -13.17 6.05
N PHE A 140 -2.75 -12.29 6.68
CA PHE A 140 -2.29 -11.41 7.74
C PHE A 140 -3.41 -11.13 8.75
N GLN A 141 -3.02 -10.83 9.99
CA GLN A 141 -3.94 -10.47 11.06
C GLN A 141 -3.56 -9.11 11.66
N PHE A 142 -4.56 -8.26 11.81
CA PHE A 142 -4.43 -6.96 12.48
C PHE A 142 -4.52 -7.11 14.01
N ASP A 143 -4.08 -6.07 14.72
CA ASP A 143 -4.09 -5.99 16.19
C ASP A 143 -5.50 -6.03 16.80
N ASN A 144 -6.52 -5.65 16.05
CA ASN A 144 -7.94 -5.75 16.41
C ASN A 144 -8.58 -7.12 16.11
N GLY A 145 -7.79 -8.09 15.61
CA GLY A 145 -8.25 -9.44 15.28
C GLY A 145 -8.81 -9.60 13.87
N LEU A 146 -8.93 -8.52 13.08
CA LEU A 146 -9.35 -8.60 11.68
C LEU A 146 -8.34 -9.41 10.87
N VAL A 147 -8.83 -10.31 10.01
CA VAL A 147 -8.00 -11.14 9.13
C VAL A 147 -8.13 -10.66 7.69
N GLY A 148 -7.00 -10.61 6.99
CA GLY A 148 -6.94 -10.29 5.58
C GLY A 148 -6.08 -11.27 4.78
N SER A 149 -6.21 -11.21 3.47
CA SER A 149 -5.37 -11.95 2.54
C SER A 149 -5.01 -11.11 1.33
N GLY A 150 -3.91 -11.48 0.66
CA GLY A 150 -3.48 -10.82 -0.56
C GLY A 150 -2.80 -11.76 -1.53
N SER A 151 -3.00 -11.49 -2.82
CA SER A 151 -2.32 -12.18 -3.92
C SER A 151 -1.79 -11.13 -4.90
N TRP A 152 -0.51 -11.26 -5.25
CA TRP A 152 0.21 -10.37 -6.16
C TRP A 152 0.88 -11.20 -7.24
N CYS A 153 0.68 -10.83 -8.51
CA CYS A 153 1.33 -11.46 -9.65
C CYS A 153 1.77 -10.37 -10.65
N PHE A 154 3.05 -10.33 -10.93
CA PHE A 154 3.67 -9.31 -11.79
C PHE A 154 4.07 -9.85 -13.19
N VAL A 155 3.61 -11.06 -13.49
CA VAL A 155 3.86 -11.77 -14.76
C VAL A 155 2.58 -12.42 -15.29
N ALA A 156 1.43 -11.86 -14.91
CA ALA A 156 0.12 -12.35 -15.35
C ALA A 156 -0.10 -12.08 -16.85
N HIS A 157 -0.96 -12.88 -17.48
CA HIS A 157 -1.50 -12.52 -18.79
C HIS A 157 -2.38 -11.26 -18.65
N ASP A 158 -2.44 -10.45 -19.68
CA ASP A 158 -3.19 -9.18 -19.65
C ASP A 158 -4.68 -9.33 -19.32
N SER A 159 -5.30 -10.45 -19.74
CA SER A 159 -6.68 -10.78 -19.39
C SER A 159 -6.92 -11.02 -17.88
N ALA A 160 -5.86 -11.20 -17.10
CA ALA A 160 -5.92 -11.37 -15.65
C ALA A 160 -5.51 -10.09 -14.89
N ARG A 161 -5.32 -8.97 -15.61
CA ARG A 161 -4.99 -7.68 -15.01
C ARG A 161 -6.04 -7.29 -13.99
N GLU A 162 -5.61 -7.00 -12.77
CA GLU A 162 -6.48 -6.63 -11.67
C GLU A 162 -5.73 -5.73 -10.67
N ASP A 163 -6.38 -4.69 -10.20
CA ASP A 163 -5.97 -3.84 -9.10
C ASP A 163 -7.18 -3.64 -8.19
N ARG A 164 -7.30 -4.48 -7.16
CA ARG A 164 -8.51 -4.55 -6.36
C ARG A 164 -8.23 -4.81 -4.90
N ILE A 165 -8.84 -3.99 -4.05
CA ILE A 165 -9.02 -4.26 -2.62
C ILE A 165 -10.51 -4.38 -2.35
N GLU A 166 -10.90 -5.38 -1.59
CA GLU A 166 -12.25 -5.59 -1.09
C GLU A 166 -12.25 -5.49 0.44
N ILE A 167 -13.10 -4.63 0.98
CA ILE A 167 -13.39 -4.54 2.41
C ILE A 167 -14.79 -5.09 2.61
N ILE A 168 -14.89 -6.23 3.28
CA ILE A 168 -16.13 -6.98 3.46
C ILE A 168 -16.65 -6.74 4.88
N GLY A 169 -17.84 -6.20 4.98
CA GLY A 169 -18.56 -6.01 6.23
C GLY A 169 -19.81 -6.88 6.34
N ASP A 170 -20.46 -6.85 7.50
CA ASP A 170 -21.69 -7.61 7.78
C ASP A 170 -22.95 -7.02 7.13
N LYS A 171 -22.86 -5.80 6.57
CA LYS A 171 -23.98 -5.10 5.88
C LYS A 171 -23.66 -4.68 4.46
N GLY A 172 -22.46 -4.99 3.96
CA GLY A 172 -22.06 -4.63 2.62
C GLY A 172 -20.58 -4.85 2.35
N MET A 173 -20.15 -4.36 1.20
CA MET A 173 -18.76 -4.46 0.74
C MET A 173 -18.38 -3.17 0.02
N ILE A 174 -17.14 -2.76 0.23
CA ILE A 174 -16.48 -1.72 -0.57
C ILE A 174 -15.40 -2.39 -1.42
N CYS A 175 -15.34 -2.07 -2.71
CA CYS A 175 -14.23 -2.45 -3.58
C CYS A 175 -13.61 -1.22 -4.24
N PHE A 176 -12.28 -1.19 -4.33
CA PHE A 176 -11.56 -0.06 -4.90
C PHE A 176 -10.20 -0.49 -5.45
N SER A 177 -9.63 0.34 -6.31
CA SER A 177 -8.29 0.16 -6.87
C SER A 177 -7.30 1.10 -6.20
N VAL A 178 -6.00 0.73 -6.19
CA VAL A 178 -4.97 1.55 -5.57
C VAL A 178 -4.16 2.34 -6.60
N PHE A 179 -4.00 1.81 -7.80
CA PHE A 179 -3.14 2.39 -8.84
C PHE A 179 -3.91 2.91 -10.05
N THR A 180 -5.07 2.31 -10.37
CA THR A 180 -5.87 2.68 -11.54
C THR A 180 -6.94 3.73 -11.22
N TYR A 181 -7.29 3.93 -9.94
CA TYR A 181 -8.31 4.89 -9.49
C TYR A 181 -9.67 4.69 -10.16
N GLU A 182 -10.07 3.45 -10.37
CA GLU A 182 -11.41 3.12 -10.82
C GLU A 182 -12.45 3.59 -9.80
N PRO A 183 -13.72 3.80 -10.19
CA PRO A 183 -14.76 4.18 -9.25
C PRO A 183 -14.81 3.25 -8.04
N ILE A 184 -15.00 3.80 -6.85
CA ILE A 184 -15.21 3.01 -5.63
C ILE A 184 -16.57 2.33 -5.76
N GLY A 185 -16.59 1.00 -5.74
CA GLY A 185 -17.82 0.22 -5.73
C GLY A 185 -18.33 0.04 -4.30
N LEU A 186 -19.53 0.49 -4.02
CA LEU A 186 -20.24 0.26 -2.78
C LEU A 186 -21.40 -0.70 -3.02
N HIS A 187 -21.41 -1.84 -2.31
CA HIS A 187 -22.44 -2.86 -2.42
C HIS A 187 -23.11 -3.03 -1.06
N THR A 188 -24.39 -2.71 -0.95
CA THR A 188 -25.18 -2.86 0.28
C THR A 188 -26.56 -3.45 -0.05
N GLU A 189 -27.39 -3.65 0.96
CA GLU A 189 -28.79 -4.05 0.75
C GLU A 189 -29.57 -3.06 -0.12
N LYS A 190 -29.14 -1.79 -0.20
CA LYS A 190 -29.75 -0.75 -1.05
C LYS A 190 -29.41 -0.90 -2.53
N GLY A 191 -28.47 -1.79 -2.86
CA GLY A 191 -28.00 -2.04 -4.22
C GLY A 191 -26.53 -1.73 -4.39
N ARG A 192 -26.17 -1.42 -5.62
CA ARG A 192 -24.80 -1.16 -6.09
C ARG A 192 -24.66 0.30 -6.46
N GLU A 193 -23.63 0.94 -5.95
CA GLU A 193 -23.31 2.34 -6.23
C GLU A 193 -21.83 2.42 -6.66
N GLU A 194 -21.56 3.30 -7.62
CA GLU A 194 -20.20 3.65 -8.05
C GLU A 194 -19.92 5.11 -7.67
N ILE A 195 -18.85 5.32 -6.89
CA ILE A 195 -18.48 6.64 -6.39
C ILE A 195 -17.18 7.08 -7.10
N CYS A 196 -17.28 8.11 -7.93
CA CYS A 196 -16.15 8.69 -8.63
C CYS A 196 -15.57 9.84 -7.81
N ILE A 197 -14.28 9.72 -7.45
CA ILE A 197 -13.54 10.74 -6.73
C ILE A 197 -12.29 11.11 -7.54
N GLY A 198 -12.16 12.38 -7.87
CA GLY A 198 -10.96 12.93 -8.53
C GLY A 198 -9.83 13.13 -7.55
N ASN A 199 -8.61 12.87 -8.00
CA ASN A 199 -7.41 13.19 -7.25
C ASN A 199 -6.84 14.54 -7.73
N PRO A 200 -6.07 15.26 -6.88
CA PRO A 200 -5.40 16.48 -7.30
C PRO A 200 -4.34 16.18 -8.38
N GLU A 201 -4.02 17.20 -9.19
CA GLU A 201 -2.99 17.10 -10.22
C GLU A 201 -1.64 16.63 -9.66
N HIS A 202 -1.27 17.15 -8.49
CA HIS A 202 -0.07 16.76 -7.77
C HIS A 202 -0.44 15.82 -6.61
N VAL A 203 -0.37 14.52 -6.84
CA VAL A 203 -0.83 13.49 -5.89
C VAL A 203 -0.11 13.49 -4.53
N GLN A 204 1.08 14.04 -4.44
CA GLN A 204 1.80 14.18 -3.16
C GLN A 204 1.41 15.44 -2.37
N GLN A 205 0.76 16.41 -3.01
CA GLN A 205 0.47 17.71 -2.40
C GLN A 205 -0.35 17.59 -1.09
N PRO A 206 -1.39 16.77 -0.97
CA PRO A 206 -2.14 16.67 0.28
C PRO A 206 -1.29 16.16 1.46
N LEU A 207 -0.41 15.17 1.23
CA LEU A 207 0.50 14.71 2.29
C LEU A 207 1.53 15.79 2.64
N ILE A 208 2.12 16.45 1.66
CA ILE A 208 3.09 17.53 1.90
C ILE A 208 2.44 18.66 2.72
N GLN A 209 1.20 19.03 2.41
CA GLN A 209 0.45 20.01 3.18
C GLN A 209 0.26 19.56 4.64
N ALA A 210 -0.16 18.32 4.86
CA ALA A 210 -0.31 17.77 6.22
C ALA A 210 1.02 17.77 7.01
N VAL A 211 2.15 17.47 6.34
CA VAL A 211 3.48 17.55 6.95
C VAL A 211 3.84 19.00 7.32
N VAL A 212 3.55 19.95 6.44
CA VAL A 212 3.79 21.38 6.70
C VAL A 212 2.95 21.85 7.88
N ASP A 213 1.66 21.54 7.88
CA ASP A 213 0.73 21.90 8.95
C ASP A 213 1.19 21.33 10.31
N HIS A 214 1.61 20.08 10.33
CA HIS A 214 2.17 19.45 11.54
C HIS A 214 3.45 20.14 12.05
N LEU A 215 4.30 20.64 11.15
CA LEU A 215 5.54 21.30 11.53
C LEU A 215 5.34 22.76 11.98
N LEU A 216 4.24 23.36 11.59
CA LEU A 216 3.89 24.74 11.97
C LEU A 216 3.09 24.81 13.29
N GLY A 217 2.51 23.68 13.76
CA GLY A 217 1.67 23.59 14.96
C GLY A 217 0.24 23.92 14.64
#